data_d3766f5463ca4f1b84e85bf3fece392f
#
_entry.id   d3766f5463ca4f1b84e85bf3fece392f
#
_cell.length_a   1.000
_cell.length_b   1.000
_cell.length_c   1.000
_cell.angle_alpha   90.00
_cell.angle_beta   90.00
_cell.angle_gamma   90.00
#
_symmetry.space_group_name_H-M   'P 1'
#
loop_
_entity.id
_entity.type
_entity.pdbx_description
1 polymer ?
#
loop_
_entity_poly.entity_id
_entity_poly.type
_entity_poly.pdbx_seq_one_letter_code
_entity_poly.pdbx_strand_id
1 'polypeptide(L)'
;MGTLSALVAIVSAFAVVMAPFGLHWIGLIVGFLALFLAASAGARSGWFLAAAALMAVSVPVDDAFEMSRADERLMQKAAEAGDAFSGLVVSIHSVTANVAGLLVLVSLLLVAVALFVAARRAKPDAWRFYLGESDSLGEFTVWVGKVSSFLYVPMIVIIVYDVLQRKMLEFWPTFAETAWYHTFTSTKLQESEWHLHAVLFLLCFGYAYIKDAHVRIELVRDKLQPRTRVWIELLGCIFFLVAYCYVVMRFGYDFAQNSFKLMEQSAAQTGLPLRFIIKAFLPLGFLILALAGVSVAVKCVIYLFGPEALKSAAGYYAGTHHADIPEDAAPVAPAES
;
A
#
# COMPACT_ATOMS: atom_id res chain seq x y z
N MET A 1 -10.06 16.49 12.59
CA MET A 1 -9.59 16.58 11.19
C MET A 1 -8.75 15.39 10.75
N GLY A 2 -8.04 14.70 11.65
CA GLY A 2 -7.36 13.44 11.33
C GLY A 2 -8.24 12.28 10.86
N THR A 3 -9.55 12.39 11.06
CA THR A 3 -10.53 11.41 10.56
C THR A 3 -10.71 11.46 9.04
N LEU A 4 -10.45 12.61 8.40
CA LEU A 4 -10.69 12.78 6.96
C LEU A 4 -9.58 12.11 6.13
N SER A 5 -8.31 12.29 6.48
CA SER A 5 -7.20 11.62 5.80
C SER A 5 -7.21 10.10 6.03
N ALA A 6 -7.58 9.65 7.23
CA ALA A 6 -7.80 8.22 7.48
C ALA A 6 -8.95 7.65 6.63
N LEU A 7 -10.06 8.39 6.51
CA LEU A 7 -11.19 7.99 5.68
C LEU A 7 -10.82 7.93 4.20
N VAL A 8 -10.07 8.91 3.68
CA VAL A 8 -9.55 8.90 2.30
C VAL A 8 -8.60 7.73 2.08
N ALA A 9 -7.72 7.41 3.05
CA ALA A 9 -6.83 6.26 2.96
C ALA A 9 -7.60 4.93 2.91
N ILE A 10 -8.61 4.74 3.77
CA ILE A 10 -9.47 3.54 3.79
C ILE A 10 -10.21 3.40 2.46
N VAL A 11 -10.79 4.49 1.98
CA VAL A 11 -11.57 4.53 0.75
C VAL A 11 -10.70 4.27 -0.48
N SER A 12 -9.49 4.84 -0.53
CA SER A 12 -8.51 4.55 -1.60
C SER A 12 -8.03 3.10 -1.57
N ALA A 13 -7.76 2.55 -0.38
CA ALA A 13 -7.40 1.15 -0.20
C ALA A 13 -8.53 0.21 -0.68
N PHE A 14 -9.78 0.52 -0.32
CA PHE A 14 -10.93 -0.26 -0.77
C PHE A 14 -11.11 -0.21 -2.29
N ALA A 15 -10.95 0.95 -2.91
CA ALA A 15 -11.04 1.10 -4.36
C ALA A 15 -9.97 0.25 -5.08
N VAL A 16 -8.73 0.25 -4.59
CA VAL A 16 -7.65 -0.58 -5.15
C VAL A 16 -7.95 -2.07 -5.04
N VAL A 17 -8.51 -2.52 -3.90
CA VAL A 17 -8.86 -3.94 -3.69
C VAL A 17 -10.03 -4.36 -4.58
N MET A 18 -11.01 -3.48 -4.82
CA MET A 18 -12.21 -3.80 -5.60
C MET A 18 -12.02 -3.68 -7.11
N ALA A 19 -11.03 -2.92 -7.57
CA ALA A 19 -10.76 -2.73 -8.99
C ALA A 19 -10.52 -4.04 -9.76
N PRO A 20 -9.72 -5.03 -9.27
CA PRO A 20 -9.51 -6.29 -9.97
C PRO A 20 -10.77 -7.12 -10.21
N PHE A 21 -11.85 -6.87 -9.46
CA PHE A 21 -13.11 -7.61 -9.53
C PHE A 21 -14.13 -7.02 -10.51
N GLY A 22 -13.71 -6.12 -11.39
CA GLY A 22 -14.59 -5.46 -12.35
C GLY A 22 -15.48 -4.37 -11.75
N LEU A 23 -15.17 -3.92 -10.54
CA LEU A 23 -15.93 -2.89 -9.82
C LEU A 23 -15.27 -1.50 -9.99
N HIS A 24 -14.81 -1.18 -11.21
CA HIS A 24 -14.11 0.08 -11.52
C HIS A 24 -14.95 1.31 -11.22
N TRP A 25 -16.28 1.23 -11.39
CA TRP A 25 -17.22 2.30 -11.08
C TRP A 25 -17.20 2.68 -9.58
N ILE A 26 -16.82 1.75 -8.68
CA ILE A 26 -16.61 2.08 -7.26
C ILE A 26 -15.43 3.04 -7.11
N GLY A 27 -14.34 2.83 -7.83
CA GLY A 27 -13.19 3.75 -7.84
C GLY A 27 -13.58 5.16 -8.29
N LEU A 28 -14.45 5.27 -9.31
CA LEU A 28 -14.98 6.56 -9.76
C LEU A 28 -15.86 7.24 -8.70
N ILE A 29 -16.80 6.51 -8.09
CA ILE A 29 -17.68 7.05 -7.03
C ILE A 29 -16.83 7.52 -5.86
N VAL A 30 -15.86 6.72 -5.45
CA VAL A 30 -14.93 7.02 -4.37
C VAL A 30 -14.08 8.26 -4.68
N GLY A 31 -13.56 8.37 -5.92
CA GLY A 31 -12.82 9.54 -6.38
C GLY A 31 -13.68 10.81 -6.35
N PHE A 32 -14.92 10.76 -6.84
CA PHE A 32 -15.85 11.89 -6.76
C PHE A 32 -16.24 12.25 -5.33
N LEU A 33 -16.46 11.25 -4.46
CA LEU A 33 -16.74 11.47 -3.04
C LEU A 33 -15.55 12.15 -2.35
N ALA A 34 -14.33 11.72 -2.62
CA ALA A 34 -13.12 12.34 -2.10
C ALA A 34 -12.96 13.78 -2.58
N LEU A 35 -13.26 14.08 -3.86
CA LEU A 35 -13.28 15.44 -4.39
C LEU A 35 -14.35 16.31 -3.71
N PHE A 36 -15.55 15.79 -3.50
CA PHE A 36 -16.64 16.49 -2.81
C PHE A 36 -16.26 16.80 -1.36
N LEU A 37 -15.70 15.84 -0.65
CA LEU A 37 -15.19 16.03 0.72
C LEU A 37 -14.05 17.03 0.76
N ALA A 38 -13.15 17.04 -0.23
CA ALA A 38 -12.11 18.03 -0.36
C ALA A 38 -12.66 19.44 -0.54
N ALA A 39 -13.65 19.60 -1.40
CA ALA A 39 -14.32 20.88 -1.64
C ALA A 39 -15.05 21.38 -0.39
N SER A 40 -15.72 20.49 0.37
CA SER A 40 -16.44 20.82 1.59
C SER A 40 -15.55 21.14 2.79
N ALA A 41 -14.34 20.56 2.86
CA ALA A 41 -13.39 20.76 3.96
C ALA A 41 -12.59 22.08 3.86
N GLY A 42 -12.74 22.81 2.75
CA GLY A 42 -12.05 24.07 2.50
C GLY A 42 -10.60 23.91 1.95
N ALA A 43 -10.08 24.99 1.38
CA ALA A 43 -8.86 25.01 0.55
C ALA A 43 -7.53 24.56 1.24
N ARG A 44 -7.53 24.25 2.52
CA ARG A 44 -6.30 23.92 3.27
C ARG A 44 -5.84 22.46 3.09
N SER A 45 -6.76 21.53 2.82
CA SER A 45 -6.45 20.10 2.60
C SER A 45 -6.75 19.62 1.16
N GLY A 46 -7.30 20.51 0.31
CA GLY A 46 -7.84 20.17 -1.00
C GLY A 46 -6.83 19.52 -1.95
N TRP A 47 -5.55 19.85 -1.86
CA TRP A 47 -4.52 19.33 -2.76
C TRP A 47 -4.22 17.84 -2.54
N PHE A 48 -4.12 17.39 -1.29
CA PHE A 48 -3.92 15.98 -0.98
C PHE A 48 -5.12 15.12 -1.39
N LEU A 49 -6.33 15.64 -1.13
CA LEU A 49 -7.55 14.97 -1.51
C LEU A 49 -7.75 14.96 -3.03
N ALA A 50 -7.39 16.04 -3.73
CA ALA A 50 -7.40 16.09 -5.18
C ALA A 50 -6.41 15.09 -5.79
N ALA A 51 -5.19 14.98 -5.24
CA ALA A 51 -4.21 13.98 -5.67
C ALA A 51 -4.71 12.55 -5.45
N ALA A 52 -5.30 12.25 -4.27
CA ALA A 52 -5.90 10.94 -4.00
C ALA A 52 -7.06 10.62 -4.94
N ALA A 53 -7.92 11.60 -5.24
CA ALA A 53 -9.01 11.44 -6.20
C ALA A 53 -8.52 11.20 -7.63
N LEU A 54 -7.48 11.92 -8.08
CA LEU A 54 -6.87 11.69 -9.39
C LEU A 54 -6.24 10.30 -9.49
N MET A 55 -5.58 9.82 -8.42
CA MET A 55 -5.07 8.46 -8.37
C MET A 55 -6.20 7.43 -8.42
N ALA A 56 -7.30 7.63 -7.70
CA ALA A 56 -8.45 6.75 -7.72
C ALA A 56 -9.15 6.72 -9.08
N VAL A 57 -9.14 7.83 -9.83
CA VAL A 57 -9.73 7.91 -11.20
C VAL A 57 -8.78 7.31 -12.25
N SER A 58 -7.46 7.36 -12.06
CA SER A 58 -6.50 6.82 -13.04
C SER A 58 -6.66 5.32 -13.28
N VAL A 59 -6.99 4.56 -12.24
CA VAL A 59 -7.18 3.09 -12.31
C VAL A 59 -8.34 2.71 -13.23
N PRO A 60 -9.57 3.19 -13.04
CA PRO A 60 -10.68 2.84 -13.94
C PRO A 60 -10.51 3.39 -15.36
N VAL A 61 -9.80 4.50 -15.57
CA VAL A 61 -9.50 5.01 -16.93
C VAL A 61 -8.55 4.06 -17.66
N ASP A 62 -7.53 3.54 -16.99
CA ASP A 62 -6.63 2.56 -17.58
C ASP A 62 -7.34 1.26 -17.95
N ASP A 63 -8.25 0.81 -17.09
CA ASP A 63 -8.92 -0.48 -17.19
C ASP A 63 -10.13 -0.47 -18.18
N ALA A 64 -10.85 0.65 -18.29
CA ALA A 64 -11.99 0.79 -19.22
C ALA A 64 -11.60 0.60 -20.69
N PHE A 65 -10.31 0.81 -21.03
CA PHE A 65 -9.77 0.70 -22.38
C PHE A 65 -8.72 -0.40 -22.51
N GLU A 66 -8.58 -1.27 -21.50
CA GLU A 66 -7.63 -2.37 -21.56
C GLU A 66 -8.07 -3.42 -22.58
N MET A 67 -7.28 -3.58 -23.65
CA MET A 67 -7.38 -4.72 -24.56
C MET A 67 -6.52 -5.87 -24.07
N SER A 68 -6.96 -7.11 -24.26
CA SER A 68 -6.08 -8.25 -24.04
C SER A 68 -4.87 -8.14 -24.99
N ARG A 69 -3.69 -8.60 -24.57
CA ARG A 69 -2.49 -8.60 -25.43
C ARG A 69 -2.70 -9.38 -26.74
N ALA A 70 -3.62 -10.35 -26.75
CA ALA A 70 -3.96 -11.10 -27.94
C ALA A 70 -4.77 -10.24 -28.93
N ASP A 71 -5.78 -9.52 -28.42
CA ASP A 71 -6.61 -8.63 -29.21
C ASP A 71 -5.81 -7.42 -29.72
N GLU A 72 -4.92 -6.86 -28.89
CA GLU A 72 -4.01 -5.79 -29.28
C GLU A 72 -3.13 -6.20 -30.48
N ARG A 73 -2.52 -7.39 -30.43
CA ARG A 73 -1.71 -7.92 -31.54
C ARG A 73 -2.54 -8.18 -32.80
N LEU A 74 -3.78 -8.64 -32.64
CA LEU A 74 -4.68 -8.84 -33.78
C LEU A 74 -5.07 -7.51 -34.42
N MET A 75 -5.40 -6.51 -33.61
CA MET A 75 -5.72 -5.16 -34.05
C MET A 75 -4.53 -4.46 -34.71
N GLN A 76 -3.31 -4.61 -34.12
CA GLN A 76 -2.09 -4.09 -34.75
C GLN A 76 -1.85 -4.70 -36.14
N LYS A 77 -1.95 -6.03 -36.28
CA LYS A 77 -1.79 -6.70 -37.59
C LYS A 77 -2.84 -6.26 -38.59
N ALA A 78 -4.10 -6.08 -38.15
CA ALA A 78 -5.16 -5.59 -39.03
C ALA A 78 -4.92 -4.13 -39.45
N ALA A 79 -4.41 -3.28 -38.51
CA ALA A 79 -4.03 -1.90 -38.82
C ALA A 79 -2.86 -1.83 -39.82
N GLU A 80 -1.85 -2.68 -39.65
CA GLU A 80 -0.73 -2.82 -40.62
C GLU A 80 -1.21 -3.32 -42.01
N ALA A 81 -2.29 -4.11 -42.01
CA ALA A 81 -2.93 -4.56 -43.26
C ALA A 81 -3.83 -3.48 -43.91
N GLY A 82 -3.93 -2.27 -43.32
CA GLY A 82 -4.65 -1.13 -43.85
C GLY A 82 -6.08 -0.98 -43.35
N ASP A 83 -6.49 -1.70 -42.30
CA ASP A 83 -7.80 -1.51 -41.70
C ASP A 83 -7.82 -0.24 -40.83
N ALA A 84 -8.51 0.80 -41.33
CA ALA A 84 -8.60 2.09 -40.69
C ALA A 84 -9.28 2.03 -39.29
N PHE A 85 -10.24 1.12 -39.08
CA PHE A 85 -10.92 0.96 -37.80
C PHE A 85 -9.98 0.39 -36.73
N SER A 86 -9.23 -0.67 -37.08
CA SER A 86 -8.22 -1.25 -36.18
C SER A 86 -7.12 -0.25 -35.84
N GLY A 87 -6.68 0.57 -36.81
CA GLY A 87 -5.72 1.65 -36.60
C GLY A 87 -6.24 2.72 -35.63
N LEU A 88 -7.52 3.09 -35.72
CA LEU A 88 -8.16 4.01 -34.81
C LEU A 88 -8.22 3.43 -33.39
N VAL A 89 -8.62 2.17 -33.23
CA VAL A 89 -8.73 1.48 -31.93
C VAL A 89 -7.35 1.39 -31.24
N VAL A 90 -6.30 1.00 -31.97
CA VAL A 90 -4.92 0.96 -31.42
C VAL A 90 -4.45 2.34 -30.99
N SER A 91 -4.76 3.39 -31.78
CA SER A 91 -4.41 4.77 -31.44
C SER A 91 -5.12 5.25 -30.17
N ILE A 92 -6.42 4.96 -30.03
CA ILE A 92 -7.20 5.30 -28.83
C ILE A 92 -6.62 4.57 -27.62
N HIS A 93 -6.33 3.28 -27.74
CA HIS A 93 -5.75 2.49 -26.65
C HIS A 93 -4.41 3.04 -26.20
N SER A 94 -3.50 3.39 -27.10
CA SER A 94 -2.21 3.98 -26.77
C SER A 94 -2.33 5.34 -26.09
N VAL A 95 -3.30 6.17 -26.48
CA VAL A 95 -3.59 7.46 -25.87
C VAL A 95 -4.14 7.28 -24.44
N THR A 96 -5.08 6.37 -24.24
CA THR A 96 -5.70 6.13 -22.92
C THR A 96 -4.71 5.58 -21.90
N ALA A 97 -3.85 4.65 -22.29
CA ALA A 97 -2.76 4.16 -21.45
C ALA A 97 -1.79 5.28 -21.04
N ASN A 98 -1.45 6.18 -21.97
CA ASN A 98 -0.60 7.34 -21.68
C ASN A 98 -1.31 8.35 -20.77
N VAL A 99 -2.62 8.56 -20.91
CA VAL A 99 -3.41 9.47 -20.07
C VAL A 99 -3.47 8.96 -18.63
N ALA A 100 -3.66 7.67 -18.38
CA ALA A 100 -3.65 7.11 -17.03
C ALA A 100 -2.29 7.32 -16.34
N GLY A 101 -1.18 7.03 -17.03
CA GLY A 101 0.17 7.30 -16.54
C GLY A 101 0.41 8.79 -16.27
N LEU A 102 -0.08 9.68 -17.16
CA LEU A 102 0.00 11.12 -16.97
C LEU A 102 -0.80 11.58 -15.74
N LEU A 103 -2.00 11.05 -15.50
CA LEU A 103 -2.81 11.39 -14.31
C LEU A 103 -2.08 11.03 -13.02
N VAL A 104 -1.38 9.90 -12.98
CA VAL A 104 -0.57 9.53 -11.82
C VAL A 104 0.61 10.47 -11.63
N LEU A 105 1.34 10.80 -12.69
CA LEU A 105 2.43 11.77 -12.63
C LEU A 105 1.94 13.15 -12.18
N VAL A 106 0.81 13.61 -12.71
CA VAL A 106 0.19 14.87 -12.30
C VAL A 106 -0.21 14.85 -10.82
N SER A 107 -0.77 13.73 -10.33
CA SER A 107 -1.13 13.59 -8.93
C SER A 107 0.10 13.65 -8.00
N LEU A 108 1.20 12.98 -8.37
CA LEU A 108 2.46 13.03 -7.63
C LEU A 108 3.06 14.44 -7.65
N LEU A 109 3.02 15.10 -8.81
CA LEU A 109 3.48 16.50 -8.95
C LEU A 109 2.64 17.43 -8.08
N LEU A 110 1.32 17.27 -8.05
CA LEU A 110 0.43 18.07 -7.20
C LEU A 110 0.74 17.88 -5.72
N VAL A 111 1.04 16.66 -5.27
CA VAL A 111 1.49 16.39 -3.89
C VAL A 111 2.81 17.11 -3.63
N ALA A 112 3.79 17.00 -4.52
CA ALA A 112 5.08 17.67 -4.37
C ALA A 112 4.94 19.21 -4.35
N VAL A 113 4.14 19.76 -5.27
CA VAL A 113 3.85 21.20 -5.31
C VAL A 113 3.10 21.65 -4.06
N ALA A 114 2.11 20.89 -3.59
CA ALA A 114 1.39 21.21 -2.36
C ALA A 114 2.32 21.25 -1.14
N LEU A 115 3.23 20.27 -1.02
CA LEU A 115 4.26 20.25 0.03
C LEU A 115 5.20 21.47 -0.08
N PHE A 116 5.66 21.79 -1.30
CA PHE A 116 6.55 22.94 -1.53
C PHE A 116 5.85 24.27 -1.24
N VAL A 117 4.61 24.47 -1.70
CA VAL A 117 3.82 25.69 -1.45
C VAL A 117 3.50 25.81 0.03
N ALA A 118 3.15 24.71 0.70
CA ALA A 118 2.97 24.68 2.15
C ALA A 118 4.25 25.12 2.88
N ALA A 119 5.40 24.58 2.46
CA ALA A 119 6.70 24.94 3.02
C ALA A 119 7.04 26.45 2.84
N ARG A 120 6.65 27.04 1.70
CA ARG A 120 6.94 28.45 1.37
C ARG A 120 5.97 29.46 1.97
N ARG A 121 4.68 29.10 2.09
CA ARG A 121 3.60 30.00 2.52
C ARG A 121 3.12 29.71 3.94
N ALA A 122 3.74 28.79 4.64
CA ALA A 122 3.23 28.32 5.89
C ALA A 122 3.21 29.39 6.97
N LYS A 123 2.01 29.70 7.40
CA LYS A 123 1.78 30.24 8.75
C LYS A 123 1.95 29.09 9.76
N PRO A 124 2.29 29.38 11.02
CA PRO A 124 2.47 28.34 12.05
C PRO A 124 1.32 27.33 12.15
N ASP A 125 0.10 27.77 11.92
CA ASP A 125 -1.11 26.91 11.94
C ASP A 125 -1.16 25.90 10.78
N ALA A 126 -0.66 26.27 9.60
CA ALA A 126 -0.61 25.36 8.45
C ALA A 126 0.37 24.22 8.69
N TRP A 127 1.52 24.47 9.31
CA TRP A 127 2.48 23.43 9.68
C TRP A 127 1.90 22.44 10.68
N ARG A 128 1.20 22.93 11.72
CA ARG A 128 0.49 22.07 12.68
C ARG A 128 -0.59 21.23 12.02
N PHE A 129 -1.30 21.79 11.05
CA PHE A 129 -2.29 21.05 10.29
C PHE A 129 -1.65 19.89 9.53
N TYR A 130 -0.57 20.13 8.76
CA TYR A 130 0.12 19.07 8.01
C TYR A 130 0.77 18.04 8.93
N LEU A 131 1.28 18.42 10.09
CA LEU A 131 1.77 17.49 11.08
C LEU A 131 0.64 16.56 11.57
N GLY A 132 -0.51 17.10 11.94
CA GLY A 132 -1.67 16.33 12.37
C GLY A 132 -2.19 15.37 11.29
N GLU A 133 -2.21 15.79 10.01
CA GLU A 133 -2.58 14.92 8.90
C GLU A 133 -1.56 13.79 8.70
N SER A 134 -0.27 14.11 8.78
CA SER A 134 0.81 13.12 8.72
C SER A 134 0.72 12.10 9.85
N ASP A 135 0.46 12.55 11.09
CA ASP A 135 0.27 11.68 12.24
C ASP A 135 -0.92 10.74 12.04
N SER A 136 -2.03 11.26 11.53
CA SER A 136 -3.23 10.45 11.24
C SER A 136 -2.99 9.38 10.20
N LEU A 137 -2.24 9.69 9.13
CA LEU A 137 -1.82 8.70 8.13
C LEU A 137 -0.92 7.63 8.75
N GLY A 138 0.05 8.07 9.57
CA GLY A 138 0.95 7.17 10.29
C GLY A 138 0.19 6.25 11.26
N GLU A 139 -0.74 6.80 12.04
CA GLU A 139 -1.60 6.04 12.97
C GLU A 139 -2.46 5.02 12.24
N PHE A 140 -3.03 5.40 11.08
CA PHE A 140 -3.79 4.46 10.25
C PHE A 140 -2.94 3.27 9.81
N THR A 141 -1.73 3.51 9.29
CA THR A 141 -0.85 2.42 8.85
C THR A 141 -0.39 1.54 10.02
N VAL A 142 -0.15 2.15 11.18
CA VAL A 142 0.16 1.44 12.43
C VAL A 142 -1.03 0.58 12.89
N TRP A 143 -2.24 1.11 12.80
CA TRP A 143 -3.46 0.37 13.14
C TRP A 143 -3.66 -0.84 12.22
N VAL A 144 -3.51 -0.65 10.90
CA VAL A 144 -3.58 -1.76 9.92
C VAL A 144 -2.58 -2.86 10.28
N GLY A 145 -1.32 -2.51 10.56
CA GLY A 145 -0.30 -3.48 10.94
C GLY A 145 -0.63 -4.22 12.24
N LYS A 146 -1.13 -3.49 13.26
CA LYS A 146 -1.56 -4.11 14.52
C LYS A 146 -2.73 -5.08 14.32
N VAL A 147 -3.74 -4.71 13.53
CA VAL A 147 -4.87 -5.60 13.23
C VAL A 147 -4.39 -6.82 12.45
N SER A 148 -3.52 -6.60 11.46
CA SER A 148 -2.97 -7.69 10.64
C SER A 148 -2.12 -8.67 11.46
N SER A 149 -1.45 -8.22 12.52
CA SER A 149 -0.65 -9.09 13.38
C SER A 149 -1.49 -10.21 14.05
N PHE A 150 -2.79 -10.00 14.26
CA PHE A 150 -3.68 -11.06 14.76
C PHE A 150 -3.82 -12.25 13.80
N LEU A 151 -3.50 -12.09 12.51
CA LEU A 151 -3.45 -13.21 11.56
C LEU A 151 -2.40 -14.27 11.93
N TYR A 152 -1.45 -13.90 12.78
CA TYR A 152 -0.48 -14.85 13.30
C TYR A 152 -1.12 -15.96 14.13
N VAL A 153 -2.20 -15.66 14.85
CA VAL A 153 -2.91 -16.63 15.69
C VAL A 153 -3.53 -17.77 14.87
N PRO A 154 -4.42 -17.50 13.88
CA PRO A 154 -4.95 -18.58 13.04
C PRO A 154 -3.84 -19.29 12.25
N MET A 155 -2.78 -18.62 11.84
CA MET A 155 -1.64 -19.23 11.17
C MET A 155 -0.98 -20.30 12.05
N ILE A 156 -0.68 -20.00 13.33
CA ILE A 156 -0.13 -20.97 14.28
C ILE A 156 -1.09 -22.15 14.45
N VAL A 157 -2.38 -21.90 14.63
CA VAL A 157 -3.38 -22.96 14.81
C VAL A 157 -3.39 -23.90 13.61
N ILE A 158 -3.33 -23.35 12.39
CA ILE A 158 -3.30 -24.15 11.16
C ILE A 158 -2.03 -24.98 11.07
N ILE A 159 -0.86 -24.40 11.36
CA ILE A 159 0.44 -25.10 11.35
C ILE A 159 0.42 -26.25 12.35
N VAL A 160 0.02 -25.99 13.59
CA VAL A 160 -0.04 -27.02 14.64
C VAL A 160 -1.01 -28.13 14.22
N TYR A 161 -2.18 -27.76 13.69
CA TYR A 161 -3.18 -28.73 13.23
C TYR A 161 -2.64 -29.58 12.07
N ASP A 162 -1.97 -29.00 11.06
CA ASP A 162 -1.39 -29.77 9.94
C ASP A 162 -0.34 -30.78 10.42
N VAL A 163 0.52 -30.39 11.37
CA VAL A 163 1.49 -31.29 11.98
C VAL A 163 0.82 -32.44 12.75
N LEU A 164 -0.18 -32.12 13.59
CA LEU A 164 -0.93 -33.10 14.35
C LEU A 164 -1.70 -34.06 13.45
N GLN A 165 -2.36 -33.53 12.40
CA GLN A 165 -3.09 -34.35 11.42
C GLN A 165 -2.18 -35.37 10.75
N ARG A 166 -0.97 -34.99 10.35
CA ARG A 166 0.02 -35.93 9.76
C ARG A 166 0.46 -36.99 10.77
N LYS A 167 0.63 -36.62 12.03
CA LYS A 167 0.94 -37.57 13.09
C LYS A 167 -0.22 -38.51 13.40
N MET A 168 -1.45 -38.01 13.39
CA MET A 168 -2.64 -38.87 13.60
C MET A 168 -2.75 -40.00 12.56
N LEU A 169 -2.37 -39.76 11.31
CA LEU A 169 -2.37 -40.80 10.27
C LEU A 169 -1.41 -41.93 10.56
N GLU A 170 -0.32 -41.71 11.29
CA GLU A 170 0.62 -42.75 11.70
C GLU A 170 -0.01 -43.71 12.74
N PHE A 171 -0.80 -43.17 13.67
CA PHE A 171 -1.40 -43.94 14.77
C PHE A 171 -2.82 -44.42 14.46
N TRP A 172 -3.52 -43.72 13.57
CA TRP A 172 -4.90 -43.99 13.22
C TRP A 172 -5.13 -43.86 11.70
N PRO A 173 -4.76 -44.86 10.90
CA PRO A 173 -4.84 -44.82 9.44
C PRO A 173 -6.26 -44.56 8.90
N THR A 174 -7.31 -45.07 9.59
CA THR A 174 -8.71 -44.85 9.19
C THR A 174 -9.17 -43.39 9.32
N PHE A 175 -8.37 -42.52 9.95
CA PHE A 175 -8.60 -41.06 9.96
C PHE A 175 -8.60 -40.49 8.54
N ALA A 176 -7.81 -41.07 7.62
CA ALA A 176 -7.77 -40.66 6.22
C ALA A 176 -9.11 -40.81 5.49
N GLU A 177 -10.00 -41.71 5.96
CA GLU A 177 -11.31 -41.97 5.37
C GLU A 177 -12.39 -40.99 5.86
N THR A 178 -12.07 -40.15 6.85
CA THR A 178 -13.03 -39.20 7.42
C THR A 178 -13.28 -38.01 6.48
N ALA A 179 -14.55 -37.54 6.44
CA ALA A 179 -14.91 -36.35 5.71
C ALA A 179 -14.12 -35.11 6.19
N TRP A 180 -13.72 -35.09 7.46
CA TRP A 180 -12.90 -34.04 8.05
C TRP A 180 -11.53 -33.97 7.38
N TYR A 181 -10.81 -35.08 7.22
CA TYR A 181 -9.53 -35.15 6.54
C TYR A 181 -9.62 -34.70 5.08
N HIS A 182 -10.66 -35.12 4.36
CA HIS A 182 -10.88 -34.71 2.97
C HIS A 182 -11.19 -33.20 2.82
N THR A 183 -11.84 -32.63 3.81
CA THR A 183 -12.12 -31.17 3.81
C THR A 183 -10.85 -30.35 4.09
N PHE A 184 -10.06 -30.76 5.09
CA PHE A 184 -8.85 -30.10 5.54
C PHE A 184 -7.60 -30.89 5.14
N THR A 185 -7.38 -31.06 3.84
CA THR A 185 -6.18 -31.74 3.34
C THR A 185 -4.92 -30.94 3.71
N SER A 186 -3.80 -31.63 3.94
CA SER A 186 -2.52 -31.01 4.26
C SER A 186 -2.11 -29.96 3.22
N THR A 187 -2.41 -30.18 1.94
CA THR A 187 -2.17 -29.22 0.86
C THR A 187 -2.93 -27.90 1.07
N LYS A 188 -4.23 -27.97 1.42
CA LYS A 188 -5.03 -26.76 1.69
C LYS A 188 -4.53 -26.02 2.93
N LEU A 189 -4.14 -26.76 3.97
CA LEU A 189 -3.60 -26.17 5.19
C LEU A 189 -2.30 -25.42 4.91
N GLN A 190 -1.34 -26.06 4.23
CA GLN A 190 -0.08 -25.43 3.84
C GLN A 190 -0.29 -24.20 2.92
N GLU A 191 -1.23 -24.29 1.98
CA GLU A 191 -1.58 -23.11 1.16
C GLU A 191 -2.21 -21.99 2.01
N SER A 192 -3.04 -22.33 3.01
CA SER A 192 -3.60 -21.34 3.93
C SER A 192 -2.53 -20.68 4.80
N GLU A 193 -1.52 -21.43 5.24
CA GLU A 193 -0.37 -20.92 6.00
C GLU A 193 0.36 -19.81 5.23
N TRP A 194 0.80 -20.09 4.00
CA TRP A 194 1.53 -19.08 3.24
C TRP A 194 0.64 -17.92 2.77
N HIS A 195 -0.69 -18.14 2.56
CA HIS A 195 -1.63 -17.06 2.28
C HIS A 195 -1.73 -16.10 3.47
N LEU A 196 -1.95 -16.64 4.68
CA LEU A 196 -2.01 -15.82 5.90
C LEU A 196 -0.69 -15.10 6.17
N HIS A 197 0.43 -15.78 5.96
CA HIS A 197 1.75 -15.18 6.09
C HIS A 197 1.96 -14.04 5.11
N ALA A 198 1.58 -14.23 3.83
CA ALA A 198 1.72 -13.20 2.80
C ALA A 198 0.84 -11.98 3.10
N VAL A 199 -0.43 -12.18 3.53
CA VAL A 199 -1.32 -11.07 3.92
C VAL A 199 -0.75 -10.30 5.11
N LEU A 200 -0.35 -11.02 6.16
CA LEU A 200 0.27 -10.43 7.34
C LEU A 200 1.49 -9.58 6.96
N PHE A 201 2.41 -10.15 6.20
CA PHE A 201 3.64 -9.51 5.79
C PHE A 201 3.37 -8.24 4.98
N LEU A 202 2.50 -8.31 3.97
CA LEU A 202 2.17 -7.18 3.11
C LEU A 202 1.50 -6.03 3.89
N LEU A 203 0.55 -6.34 4.78
CA LEU A 203 -0.15 -5.32 5.54
C LEU A 203 0.69 -4.72 6.67
N CYS A 204 1.73 -5.43 7.13
CA CYS A 204 2.66 -4.93 8.13
C CYS A 204 3.76 -4.02 7.57
N PHE A 205 3.93 -3.90 6.25
CA PHE A 205 4.98 -3.06 5.65
C PHE A 205 4.93 -1.61 6.14
N GLY A 206 3.75 -0.98 6.09
CA GLY A 206 3.57 0.40 6.55
C GLY A 206 3.87 0.56 8.04
N TYR A 207 3.43 -0.40 8.87
CA TYR A 207 3.75 -0.44 10.29
C TYR A 207 5.25 -0.50 10.54
N ALA A 208 5.95 -1.44 9.88
CA ALA A 208 7.39 -1.61 10.04
C ALA A 208 8.16 -0.36 9.62
N TYR A 209 7.71 0.32 8.56
CA TYR A 209 8.31 1.55 8.09
C TYR A 209 8.12 2.72 9.08
N ILE A 210 6.89 2.95 9.57
CA ILE A 210 6.60 4.01 10.56
C ILE A 210 7.32 3.78 11.89
N LYS A 211 7.44 2.51 12.31
CA LYS A 211 8.10 2.14 13.57
C LYS A 211 9.61 1.97 13.46
N ASP A 212 10.17 2.25 12.27
CA ASP A 212 11.61 2.09 12.00
C ASP A 212 12.13 0.67 12.31
N ALA A 213 11.25 -0.33 12.13
CA ALA A 213 11.52 -1.72 12.47
C ALA A 213 12.21 -2.51 11.33
N HIS A 214 12.50 -1.87 10.21
CA HIS A 214 13.20 -2.49 9.10
C HIS A 214 14.71 -2.34 9.23
N VAL A 215 15.45 -3.32 8.72
CA VAL A 215 16.92 -3.32 8.78
C VAL A 215 17.49 -2.14 7.99
N ARG A 216 18.27 -1.31 8.65
CA ARG A 216 18.99 -0.17 8.05
C ARG A 216 20.50 -0.33 8.26
N ILE A 217 21.28 0.26 7.36
CA ILE A 217 22.73 0.34 7.53
C ILE A 217 23.04 1.55 8.42
N GLU A 218 23.05 1.34 9.72
CA GLU A 218 23.26 2.41 10.71
C GLU A 218 24.69 2.94 10.74
N LEU A 219 25.68 2.11 10.40
CA LEU A 219 27.10 2.48 10.40
C LEU A 219 27.43 3.75 9.60
N VAL A 220 26.71 3.99 8.50
CA VAL A 220 26.87 5.21 7.69
C VAL A 220 25.99 6.33 8.25
N ARG A 221 24.76 5.99 8.65
CA ARG A 221 23.76 6.94 9.15
C ARG A 221 24.25 7.66 10.39
N ASP A 222 24.86 6.96 11.34
CA ASP A 222 25.31 7.52 12.62
C ASP A 222 26.42 8.57 12.48
N LYS A 223 27.18 8.51 11.39
CA LYS A 223 28.21 9.50 11.08
C LYS A 223 27.67 10.77 10.42
N LEU A 224 26.41 10.77 10.00
CA LEU A 224 25.79 11.90 9.29
C LEU A 224 25.16 12.89 10.28
N GLN A 225 25.19 14.17 9.91
CA GLN A 225 24.46 15.22 10.66
C GLN A 225 22.93 14.96 10.59
N PRO A 226 22.17 15.29 11.63
CA PRO A 226 20.71 15.07 11.67
C PRO A 226 19.97 15.63 10.45
N ARG A 227 20.33 16.84 10.02
CA ARG A 227 19.72 17.45 8.84
C ARG A 227 20.00 16.68 7.54
N THR A 228 21.20 16.11 7.39
CA THR A 228 21.57 15.28 6.23
C THR A 228 20.80 13.96 6.23
N ARG A 229 20.60 13.35 7.40
CA ARG A 229 19.77 12.13 7.55
C ARG A 229 18.35 12.37 7.05
N VAL A 230 17.73 13.48 7.47
CA VAL A 230 16.37 13.83 7.06
C VAL A 230 16.29 14.12 5.55
N TRP A 231 17.31 14.73 4.95
CA TRP A 231 17.37 14.92 3.49
C TRP A 231 17.43 13.58 2.75
N ILE A 232 18.27 12.64 3.21
CA ILE A 232 18.38 11.30 2.61
C ILE A 232 17.05 10.56 2.74
N GLU A 233 16.39 10.64 3.90
CA GLU A 233 15.08 10.02 4.12
C GLU A 233 14.01 10.62 3.19
N LEU A 234 13.94 11.95 3.06
CA LEU A 234 12.99 12.63 2.18
C LEU A 234 13.19 12.21 0.71
N LEU A 235 14.43 12.25 0.22
CA LEU A 235 14.75 11.87 -1.15
C LEU A 235 14.49 10.37 -1.38
N GLY A 236 14.82 9.54 -0.39
CA GLY A 236 14.53 8.11 -0.40
C GLY A 236 13.02 7.82 -0.50
N CYS A 237 12.20 8.53 0.28
CA CYS A 237 10.74 8.42 0.20
C CYS A 237 10.21 8.78 -1.17
N ILE A 238 10.63 9.91 -1.73
CA ILE A 238 10.06 10.43 -2.98
C ILE A 238 10.53 9.61 -4.19
N PHE A 239 11.85 9.42 -4.35
CA PHE A 239 12.39 8.85 -5.58
C PHE A 239 12.48 7.33 -5.59
N PHE A 240 12.57 6.69 -4.42
CA PHE A 240 12.69 5.24 -4.35
C PHE A 240 11.42 4.61 -3.80
N LEU A 241 10.96 4.97 -2.61
CA LEU A 241 9.86 4.27 -1.95
C LEU A 241 8.54 4.49 -2.70
N VAL A 242 8.13 5.73 -2.95
CA VAL A 242 6.85 6.03 -3.62
C VAL A 242 6.88 5.54 -5.07
N ALA A 243 7.99 5.76 -5.79
CA ALA A 243 8.13 5.28 -7.17
C ALA A 243 8.08 3.74 -7.25
N TYR A 244 8.76 3.05 -6.35
CA TYR A 244 8.71 1.59 -6.27
C TYR A 244 7.31 1.07 -5.93
N CYS A 245 6.66 1.66 -4.93
CA CYS A 245 5.28 1.32 -4.57
C CYS A 245 4.34 1.49 -5.77
N TYR A 246 4.48 2.57 -6.53
CA TYR A 246 3.68 2.79 -7.74
C TYR A 246 3.85 1.66 -8.77
N VAL A 247 5.10 1.32 -9.08
CA VAL A 247 5.39 0.24 -10.03
C VAL A 247 4.78 -1.09 -9.57
N VAL A 248 4.98 -1.44 -8.29
CA VAL A 248 4.43 -2.70 -7.74
C VAL A 248 2.91 -2.68 -7.69
N MET A 249 2.28 -1.55 -7.34
CA MET A 249 0.82 -1.42 -7.39
C MET A 249 0.29 -1.62 -8.80
N ARG A 250 0.90 -1.00 -9.81
CA ARG A 250 0.47 -1.11 -11.22
C ARG A 250 0.55 -2.55 -11.71
N PHE A 251 1.71 -3.20 -11.58
CA PHE A 251 1.87 -4.58 -12.03
C PHE A 251 1.15 -5.59 -11.13
N GLY A 252 1.06 -5.32 -9.83
CA GLY A 252 0.31 -6.15 -8.89
C GLY A 252 -1.19 -6.14 -9.15
N TYR A 253 -1.72 -5.00 -9.60
CA TYR A 253 -3.09 -4.89 -10.06
C TYR A 253 -3.35 -5.80 -11.27
N ASP A 254 -2.54 -5.69 -12.33
CA ASP A 254 -2.66 -6.53 -13.52
C ASP A 254 -2.55 -8.02 -13.17
N PHE A 255 -1.64 -8.35 -12.25
CA PHE A 255 -1.45 -9.71 -11.78
C PHE A 255 -2.68 -10.28 -11.07
N ALA A 256 -3.34 -9.49 -10.22
CA ALA A 256 -4.57 -9.87 -9.54
C ALA A 256 -5.76 -9.97 -10.52
N GLN A 257 -5.89 -8.99 -11.43
CA GLN A 257 -6.95 -8.94 -12.42
C GLN A 257 -6.88 -10.11 -13.39
N ASN A 258 -5.70 -10.43 -13.93
CA ASN A 258 -5.53 -11.58 -14.81
C ASN A 258 -5.86 -12.90 -14.11
N SER A 259 -5.46 -13.04 -12.85
CA SER A 259 -5.82 -14.18 -12.01
C SER A 259 -7.34 -14.29 -11.80
N PHE A 260 -8.03 -13.17 -11.62
CA PHE A 260 -9.49 -13.12 -11.50
C PHE A 260 -10.18 -13.50 -12.82
N LYS A 261 -9.78 -12.91 -13.95
CA LYS A 261 -10.34 -13.23 -15.28
C LYS A 261 -10.23 -14.72 -15.61
N LEU A 262 -9.14 -15.38 -15.19
CA LEU A 262 -8.91 -16.81 -15.39
C LEU A 262 -9.54 -17.68 -14.30
N MET A 263 -10.15 -17.11 -13.26
CA MET A 263 -10.61 -17.83 -12.05
C MET A 263 -9.54 -18.79 -11.55
N GLU A 264 -8.31 -18.29 -11.44
CA GLU A 264 -7.11 -19.09 -11.18
C GLU A 264 -7.24 -19.91 -9.89
N GLN A 265 -6.95 -21.19 -10.02
CA GLN A 265 -6.93 -22.15 -8.93
C GLN A 265 -5.49 -22.59 -8.63
N SER A 266 -5.31 -23.29 -7.52
CA SER A 266 -4.03 -23.90 -7.21
C SER A 266 -3.59 -24.90 -8.29
N ALA A 267 -2.28 -24.96 -8.53
CA ALA A 267 -1.71 -26.02 -9.36
C ALA A 267 -1.83 -27.41 -8.73
N ALA A 268 -2.00 -27.48 -7.41
CA ALA A 268 -2.27 -28.72 -6.70
C ALA A 268 -3.76 -29.08 -6.84
N GLN A 269 -4.05 -30.36 -7.15
CA GLN A 269 -5.44 -30.83 -7.34
C GLN A 269 -6.34 -30.60 -6.12
N THR A 270 -5.77 -30.66 -4.92
CA THR A 270 -6.46 -30.47 -3.64
C THR A 270 -6.16 -29.11 -3.00
N GLY A 271 -5.61 -28.16 -3.74
CA GLY A 271 -5.24 -26.83 -3.24
C GLY A 271 -6.44 -25.88 -3.10
N LEU A 272 -6.15 -24.64 -2.65
CA LEU A 272 -7.15 -23.62 -2.46
C LEU A 272 -7.61 -23.03 -3.80
N PRO A 273 -8.91 -22.78 -3.97
CA PRO A 273 -9.44 -22.02 -5.10
C PRO A 273 -9.19 -20.51 -4.90
N LEU A 274 -9.52 -19.74 -5.93
CA LEU A 274 -9.60 -18.27 -5.84
C LEU A 274 -8.26 -17.59 -5.49
N ARG A 275 -7.19 -17.97 -6.17
CA ARG A 275 -5.84 -17.38 -5.98
C ARG A 275 -5.78 -15.87 -6.19
N PHE A 276 -6.72 -15.29 -6.92
CA PHE A 276 -6.78 -13.85 -7.13
C PHE A 276 -6.95 -13.05 -5.81
N ILE A 277 -7.57 -13.65 -4.79
CA ILE A 277 -7.76 -12.97 -3.49
C ILE A 277 -6.41 -12.63 -2.87
N ILE A 278 -5.50 -13.60 -2.77
CA ILE A 278 -4.18 -13.34 -2.19
C ILE A 278 -3.36 -12.38 -3.06
N LYS A 279 -3.50 -12.46 -4.38
CA LYS A 279 -2.82 -11.56 -5.31
C LYS A 279 -3.28 -10.11 -5.18
N ALA A 280 -4.56 -9.87 -4.82
CA ALA A 280 -5.10 -8.54 -4.58
C ALA A 280 -4.48 -7.85 -3.34
N PHE A 281 -3.96 -8.62 -2.38
CA PHE A 281 -3.25 -8.05 -1.23
C PHE A 281 -1.89 -7.44 -1.60
N LEU A 282 -1.30 -7.82 -2.74
CA LEU A 282 -0.03 -7.24 -3.20
C LEU A 282 -0.15 -5.73 -3.44
N PRO A 283 -1.00 -5.23 -4.34
CA PRO A 283 -1.17 -3.80 -4.54
C PRO A 283 -1.68 -3.07 -3.28
N LEU A 284 -2.51 -3.73 -2.46
CA LEU A 284 -3.00 -3.16 -1.21
C LEU A 284 -1.87 -2.93 -0.20
N GLY A 285 -0.99 -3.90 0.02
CA GLY A 285 0.14 -3.77 0.94
C GLY A 285 1.09 -2.64 0.54
N PHE A 286 1.37 -2.52 -0.77
CA PHE A 286 2.20 -1.43 -1.29
C PHE A 286 1.51 -0.07 -1.27
N LEU A 287 0.17 -0.01 -1.35
CA LEU A 287 -0.58 1.22 -1.09
C LEU A 287 -0.40 1.68 0.37
N ILE A 288 -0.52 0.76 1.33
CA ILE A 288 -0.34 1.07 2.75
C ILE A 288 1.10 1.54 3.02
N LEU A 289 2.08 0.91 2.40
CA LEU A 289 3.48 1.35 2.47
C LEU A 289 3.68 2.74 1.85
N ALA A 290 3.05 3.03 0.71
CA ALA A 290 3.11 4.36 0.09
C ALA A 290 2.51 5.45 0.99
N LEU A 291 1.38 5.16 1.66
CA LEU A 291 0.77 6.08 2.64
C LEU A 291 1.70 6.34 3.83
N ALA A 292 2.38 5.30 4.32
CA ALA A 292 3.42 5.46 5.34
C ALA A 292 4.57 6.35 4.85
N GLY A 293 5.04 6.14 3.62
CA GLY A 293 6.08 6.96 3.00
C GLY A 293 5.68 8.42 2.87
N VAL A 294 4.44 8.71 2.48
CA VAL A 294 3.91 10.08 2.42
C VAL A 294 3.90 10.73 3.80
N SER A 295 3.45 9.99 4.83
CA SER A 295 3.48 10.47 6.22
C SER A 295 4.90 10.87 6.64
N VAL A 296 5.88 10.01 6.40
CA VAL A 296 7.29 10.26 6.71
C VAL A 296 7.84 11.46 5.93
N ALA A 297 7.56 11.53 4.62
CA ALA A 297 8.01 12.63 3.77
C ALA A 297 7.49 13.99 4.26
N VAL A 298 6.21 14.06 4.66
CA VAL A 298 5.63 15.29 5.24
C VAL A 298 6.36 15.69 6.52
N LYS A 299 6.65 14.76 7.42
CA LYS A 299 7.42 15.01 8.64
C LYS A 299 8.83 15.49 8.35
N CYS A 300 9.51 14.89 7.36
CA CYS A 300 10.83 15.36 6.91
C CYS A 300 10.79 16.78 6.40
N VAL A 301 9.77 17.16 5.62
CA VAL A 301 9.59 18.55 5.14
C VAL A 301 9.36 19.51 6.30
N ILE A 302 8.54 19.13 7.29
CA ILE A 302 8.30 19.97 8.48
C ILE A 302 9.59 20.16 9.27
N TYR A 303 10.39 19.11 9.46
CA TYR A 303 11.68 19.21 10.14
C TYR A 303 12.67 20.14 9.42
N LEU A 304 12.75 20.07 8.10
CA LEU A 304 13.71 20.83 7.31
C LEU A 304 13.32 22.31 7.15
N PHE A 305 12.03 22.61 7.01
CA PHE A 305 11.52 23.92 6.61
C PHE A 305 10.50 24.53 7.57
N GLY A 306 10.01 23.76 8.54
CA GLY A 306 9.00 24.19 9.50
C GLY A 306 9.56 25.01 10.66
N PRO A 307 8.65 25.52 11.52
CA PRO A 307 9.01 26.25 12.73
C PRO A 307 9.80 25.38 13.72
N GLU A 308 10.73 26.00 14.46
CA GLU A 308 11.57 25.30 15.44
C GLU A 308 10.75 24.52 16.48
N ALA A 309 9.62 25.08 16.92
CA ALA A 309 8.72 24.47 17.91
C ALA A 309 8.10 23.11 17.45
N LEU A 310 8.10 22.82 16.14
CA LEU A 310 7.55 21.59 15.60
C LEU A 310 8.63 20.58 15.19
N LYS A 311 9.90 20.97 15.22
CA LYS A 311 11.00 20.09 14.81
C LYS A 311 11.15 18.87 15.73
N SER A 312 10.93 19.01 17.04
CA SER A 312 10.96 17.88 17.98
C SER A 312 9.89 16.84 17.64
N ALA A 313 8.66 17.27 17.34
CA ALA A 313 7.57 16.38 16.98
C ALA A 313 7.73 15.74 15.60
N ALA A 314 8.37 16.46 14.65
CA ALA A 314 8.62 15.97 13.29
C ALA A 314 9.97 15.24 13.15
N GLY A 315 10.85 15.32 14.13
CA GLY A 315 12.26 14.98 14.03
C GLY A 315 12.65 13.54 14.40
N TYR A 316 11.68 12.64 14.59
CA TYR A 316 11.95 11.24 14.96
C TYR A 316 13.01 10.57 14.06
N TYR A 317 12.99 10.88 12.76
CA TYR A 317 13.93 10.32 11.77
C TYR A 317 15.32 10.99 11.76
N ALA A 318 15.48 12.09 12.50
CA ALA A 318 16.77 12.77 12.63
C ALA A 318 17.65 12.15 13.73
N GLY A 319 17.03 11.44 14.69
CA GLY A 319 17.71 10.82 15.81
C GLY A 319 18.51 9.55 15.43
N THR A 320 19.41 9.16 16.33
CA THR A 320 20.02 7.83 16.33
C THR A 320 19.18 6.92 17.23
N HIS A 321 19.02 5.65 16.87
CA HIS A 321 18.24 4.69 17.65
C HIS A 321 18.62 4.58 19.13
N HIS A 322 19.81 5.05 19.50
CA HIS A 322 20.36 4.96 20.87
C HIS A 322 20.44 6.30 21.62
N ALA A 323 20.23 7.44 20.93
CA ALA A 323 20.50 8.75 21.53
C ALA A 323 19.24 9.52 21.96
N ASP A 324 18.05 9.17 21.47
CA ASP A 324 16.83 9.98 21.61
C ASP A 324 15.63 9.21 22.19
N ILE A 325 15.84 8.13 22.91
CA ILE A 325 14.82 7.63 23.84
C ILE A 325 14.83 8.61 25.00
N PRO A 326 13.76 9.40 25.22
CA PRO A 326 13.65 10.22 26.43
C PRO A 326 13.92 9.32 27.64
N GLU A 327 14.67 9.82 28.62
CA GLU A 327 15.00 9.04 29.85
C GLU A 327 13.76 8.50 30.57
N ASP A 328 12.62 9.17 30.42
CA ASP A 328 11.30 8.80 30.91
C ASP A 328 10.62 7.64 30.07
N ALA A 329 11.13 7.32 28.89
CA ALA A 329 10.70 6.17 28.08
C ALA A 329 11.63 4.95 28.20
N ALA A 330 12.71 5.02 28.95
CA ALA A 330 13.55 3.87 29.25
C ALA A 330 12.74 2.82 30.02
N PRO A 331 12.79 1.52 29.64
CA PRO A 331 12.14 0.48 30.42
C PRO A 331 12.71 0.53 31.85
N VAL A 332 11.83 0.62 32.81
CA VAL A 332 12.19 0.53 34.23
C VAL A 332 13.02 -0.73 34.42
N ALA A 333 14.27 -0.59 34.83
CA ALA A 333 15.13 -1.72 35.15
C ALA A 333 14.40 -2.66 36.10
N PRO A 334 14.43 -3.99 35.88
CA PRO A 334 13.80 -4.91 36.84
C PRO A 334 14.43 -4.68 38.20
N ALA A 335 13.58 -4.45 39.21
CA ALA A 335 14.03 -4.28 40.58
C ALA A 335 14.88 -5.50 40.98
N GLU A 336 16.15 -5.27 41.28
CA GLU A 336 17.01 -6.28 41.84
C GLU A 336 16.35 -6.81 43.14
N SER A 337 15.94 -8.05 43.11
CA SER A 337 15.43 -8.80 44.28
C SER A 337 16.51 -9.64 44.87
#